data_24bccc5fc480a3db8491b8879281e4fd
#
_entry.id   24bccc5fc480a3db8491b8879281e4fd
#
_cell.length_a   1.000
_cell.length_b   1.000
_cell.length_c   1.000
_cell.angle_alpha   90.00
_cell.angle_beta   90.00
_cell.angle_gamma   90.00
#
_symmetry.space_group_name_H-M   'P 1'
#
loop_
_entity.id
_entity.type
_entity.pdbx_description
1 polymer ?
#
loop_
_entity_poly.entity_id
_entity_poly.type
_entity_poly.pdbx_seq_one_letter_code
_entity_poly.pdbx_strand_id
1 'polypeptide(L)'
;MTPSVDASHVDPAHVDAPHIEVLTIGFDAHEPPEAHGLRRDGVRLMVSMPGRDPVHMRFTDLPRFLAPGDLLVANTSATVPASLACETPDGRPLRLHVSSPLPGDLWLMEAREPAGAASTPFSGDLEGCTLTLPDGGTATLLRRYTGSQRLWIATLQIGSPLVEYLARWGRPIRYAYVTEEWPIDAYQTVYATEPGSAEMPSAGRPFTPEVITSLVARGVSLAPLVLHTGVSSLEGDERPYPEPYSVPIDTARRVNETRGAGGRVIAIGTTVVRALETVTDSAGTVHPGAGWTDVVVTPQHRAAAVDGLLTGFHEPASSHMWVLEAVAGRDALQRAYAAAHEHGYRWHEFGDSHLILRDHG
;
A
#
# COMPACT_ATOMS: atom_id res chain seq x y z
N MET A 1 3.93 29.60 18.48
CA MET A 1 3.64 28.51 19.43
C MET A 1 2.97 27.42 18.61
N THR A 2 3.74 26.43 18.20
CA THR A 2 3.25 25.22 17.52
C THR A 2 2.68 24.32 18.60
N PRO A 3 1.45 23.80 18.47
CA PRO A 3 0.95 22.79 19.39
C PRO A 3 1.74 21.48 19.16
N SER A 4 2.41 21.01 20.19
CA SER A 4 2.98 19.65 20.20
C SER A 4 1.81 18.68 20.27
N VAL A 5 1.59 17.92 19.21
CA VAL A 5 0.71 16.75 19.24
C VAL A 5 1.47 15.69 20.04
N ASP A 6 0.96 15.42 21.25
CA ASP A 6 1.45 14.33 22.09
C ASP A 6 0.90 13.02 21.51
N ALA A 7 1.60 12.51 20.49
CA ALA A 7 1.38 11.16 20.03
C ALA A 7 2.00 10.23 21.06
N SER A 8 1.17 9.63 21.90
CA SER A 8 1.57 8.54 22.80
C SER A 8 2.18 7.42 21.94
N HIS A 9 3.49 7.45 21.79
CA HIS A 9 4.26 6.39 21.13
C HIS A 9 4.11 5.13 21.99
N VAL A 10 3.25 4.22 21.55
CA VAL A 10 3.31 2.84 21.98
C VAL A 10 4.65 2.32 21.45
N ASP A 11 5.53 1.89 22.33
CA ASP A 11 6.79 1.23 21.94
C ASP A 11 6.42 -0.06 21.21
N PRO A 12 6.62 -0.12 19.88
CA PRO A 12 6.22 -1.27 19.08
C PRO A 12 7.17 -2.48 19.25
N ALA A 13 8.13 -2.39 20.16
CA ALA A 13 9.02 -3.52 20.50
C ALA A 13 8.28 -4.70 21.17
N HIS A 14 6.99 -4.56 21.50
CA HIS A 14 6.16 -5.57 22.16
C HIS A 14 4.86 -5.88 21.39
N VAL A 15 4.82 -5.62 20.09
CA VAL A 15 3.69 -6.08 19.27
C VAL A 15 3.99 -7.51 18.85
N ASP A 16 3.24 -8.47 19.43
CA ASP A 16 3.30 -9.84 18.96
C ASP A 16 3.00 -9.91 17.48
N ALA A 17 3.81 -10.67 16.74
CA ALA A 17 3.53 -10.92 15.32
C ALA A 17 2.09 -11.42 15.17
N PRO A 18 1.37 -11.03 14.10
CA PRO A 18 0.02 -11.53 13.89
C PRO A 18 0.08 -13.05 13.68
N HIS A 19 -0.30 -13.80 14.72
CA HIS A 19 -0.43 -15.24 14.62
C HIS A 19 -1.80 -15.59 14.04
N ILE A 20 -1.93 -15.46 12.72
CA ILE A 20 -3.03 -16.10 12.01
C ILE A 20 -2.48 -17.47 11.61
N GLU A 21 -3.04 -18.53 12.21
CA GLU A 21 -2.77 -19.91 11.81
C GLU A 21 -3.38 -20.16 10.43
N VAL A 22 -2.74 -19.65 9.40
CA VAL A 22 -3.07 -20.00 8.01
C VAL A 22 -1.93 -20.83 7.47
N LEU A 23 -2.27 -22.01 6.97
CA LEU A 23 -1.36 -22.84 6.21
C LEU A 23 -0.74 -22.01 5.08
N THR A 24 0.57 -21.96 5.03
CA THR A 24 1.44 -21.16 4.16
C THR A 24 1.40 -21.58 2.68
N ILE A 25 0.24 -21.83 2.12
CA ILE A 25 0.10 -22.05 0.68
C ILE A 25 -0.73 -20.87 0.17
N GLY A 26 -0.03 -19.80 -0.18
CA GLY A 26 -0.61 -18.67 -0.88
C GLY A 26 -1.02 -19.11 -2.29
N PHE A 27 -2.14 -18.61 -2.74
CA PHE A 27 -2.54 -18.71 -4.14
C PHE A 27 -2.11 -17.42 -4.82
N ASP A 28 -0.82 -17.29 -5.15
CA ASP A 28 -0.27 -16.08 -5.74
C ASP A 28 -0.97 -15.75 -7.07
N ALA A 29 -1.29 -14.48 -7.25
CA ALA A 29 -1.71 -13.97 -8.55
C ALA A 29 -0.46 -13.66 -9.38
N HIS A 30 -0.10 -14.54 -10.28
CA HIS A 30 1.12 -14.41 -11.09
C HIS A 30 1.00 -13.37 -12.21
N GLU A 31 -0.21 -12.97 -12.56
CA GLU A 31 -0.50 -12.06 -13.66
C GLU A 31 -1.85 -11.33 -13.44
N PRO A 32 -2.06 -10.17 -14.06
CA PRO A 32 -3.31 -9.45 -13.94
C PRO A 32 -4.47 -10.23 -14.57
N PRO A 33 -5.72 -10.07 -14.07
CA PRO A 33 -6.89 -10.76 -14.58
C PRO A 33 -7.12 -10.51 -16.08
N GLU A 34 -6.65 -9.39 -16.61
CA GLU A 34 -6.73 -9.03 -18.03
C GLU A 34 -5.96 -10.02 -18.93
N ALA A 35 -4.91 -10.65 -18.43
CA ALA A 35 -4.18 -11.71 -19.15
C ALA A 35 -5.05 -12.93 -19.44
N HIS A 36 -6.06 -13.15 -18.63
CA HIS A 36 -7.05 -14.23 -18.82
C HIS A 36 -8.35 -13.76 -19.50
N GLY A 37 -8.35 -12.57 -20.13
CA GLY A 37 -9.53 -12.02 -20.79
C GLY A 37 -10.62 -11.52 -19.83
N LEU A 38 -10.32 -11.38 -18.54
CA LEU A 38 -11.20 -10.78 -17.57
C LEU A 38 -10.96 -9.26 -17.53
N ARG A 39 -11.96 -8.51 -17.09
CA ARG A 39 -11.75 -7.10 -16.73
C ARG A 39 -11.09 -7.04 -15.34
N ARG A 40 -10.45 -5.91 -15.01
CA ARG A 40 -9.84 -5.70 -13.69
C ARG A 40 -10.83 -5.81 -12.52
N ASP A 41 -12.11 -5.48 -12.75
CA ASP A 41 -13.21 -5.65 -11.79
C ASP A 41 -13.81 -7.07 -11.77
N GLY A 42 -13.27 -7.99 -12.57
CA GLY A 42 -13.67 -9.39 -12.62
C GLY A 42 -13.11 -10.26 -11.50
N VAL A 43 -12.26 -9.72 -10.64
CA VAL A 43 -11.72 -10.42 -9.45
C VAL A 43 -12.82 -10.73 -8.44
N ARG A 44 -12.54 -11.67 -7.54
CA ARG A 44 -13.48 -12.00 -6.45
C ARG A 44 -13.42 -10.94 -5.36
N LEU A 45 -14.51 -10.83 -4.62
CA LEU A 45 -14.65 -10.01 -3.44
C LEU A 45 -15.11 -10.89 -2.28
N MET A 46 -14.33 -10.95 -1.21
CA MET A 46 -14.80 -11.45 0.08
C MET A 46 -15.30 -10.29 0.90
N VAL A 47 -16.42 -10.47 1.61
CA VAL A 47 -16.94 -9.48 2.55
C VAL A 47 -17.02 -10.09 3.93
N SER A 48 -16.31 -9.51 4.90
CA SER A 48 -16.29 -9.94 6.31
C SER A 48 -16.97 -8.92 7.20
N MET A 49 -17.78 -9.42 8.12
CA MET A 49 -18.43 -8.66 9.17
C MET A 49 -18.28 -9.41 10.50
N PRO A 50 -18.18 -8.71 11.64
CA PRO A 50 -18.11 -9.35 12.94
C PRO A 50 -19.27 -10.33 13.18
N GLY A 51 -18.99 -11.48 13.79
CA GLY A 51 -19.99 -12.46 14.15
C GLY A 51 -20.70 -13.17 12.99
N ARG A 52 -20.29 -12.94 11.74
CA ARG A 52 -20.88 -13.58 10.54
C ARG A 52 -19.84 -14.34 9.74
N ASP A 53 -20.28 -15.33 8.99
CA ASP A 53 -19.44 -15.99 8.02
C ASP A 53 -19.13 -15.06 6.85
N PRO A 54 -17.92 -15.15 6.26
CA PRO A 54 -17.56 -14.36 5.08
C PRO A 54 -18.49 -14.64 3.90
N VAL A 55 -18.82 -13.59 3.16
CA VAL A 55 -19.65 -13.66 1.95
C VAL A 55 -18.74 -13.59 0.72
N HIS A 56 -18.95 -14.50 -0.25
CA HIS A 56 -18.15 -14.61 -1.47
C HIS A 56 -18.91 -14.01 -2.65
N MET A 57 -18.31 -13.02 -3.32
CA MET A 57 -18.91 -12.21 -4.38
C MET A 57 -17.88 -11.90 -5.49
N ARG A 58 -18.30 -11.11 -6.47
CA ARG A 58 -17.42 -10.44 -7.44
C ARG A 58 -17.18 -9.01 -7.01
N PHE A 59 -16.06 -8.41 -7.42
CA PHE A 59 -15.78 -7.00 -7.11
C PHE A 59 -16.86 -6.05 -7.63
N THR A 60 -17.47 -6.38 -8.75
CA THR A 60 -18.64 -5.65 -9.32
C THR A 60 -19.85 -5.60 -8.40
N ASP A 61 -19.92 -6.47 -7.39
CA ASP A 61 -20.98 -6.47 -6.37
C ASP A 61 -20.69 -5.53 -5.18
N LEU A 62 -19.51 -4.92 -5.11
CA LEU A 62 -19.10 -4.00 -4.04
C LEU A 62 -20.21 -2.96 -3.69
N PRO A 63 -20.90 -2.33 -4.67
CA PRO A 63 -21.96 -1.37 -4.35
C PRO A 63 -23.11 -1.92 -3.52
N ARG A 64 -23.31 -3.23 -3.43
CA ARG A 64 -24.39 -3.87 -2.65
C ARG A 64 -24.13 -3.86 -1.15
N PHE A 65 -22.89 -3.67 -0.73
CA PHE A 65 -22.45 -3.68 0.67
C PHE A 65 -22.29 -2.29 1.25
N LEU A 66 -22.46 -1.27 0.42
CA LEU A 66 -22.33 0.13 0.79
C LEU A 66 -23.69 0.82 0.73
N ALA A 67 -23.91 1.74 1.67
CA ALA A 67 -25.17 2.47 1.84
C ALA A 67 -25.06 3.93 1.35
N PRO A 68 -26.17 4.59 1.01
CA PRO A 68 -26.18 6.03 0.81
C PRO A 68 -25.62 6.75 2.04
N GLY A 69 -24.71 7.69 1.83
CA GLY A 69 -24.03 8.41 2.91
C GLY A 69 -22.68 7.81 3.33
N ASP A 70 -22.33 6.60 2.88
CA ASP A 70 -20.97 6.06 3.08
C ASP A 70 -19.94 6.85 2.26
N LEU A 71 -18.72 6.93 2.78
CA LEU A 71 -17.57 7.56 2.14
C LEU A 71 -16.45 6.54 1.90
N LEU A 72 -16.07 6.34 0.65
CA LEU A 72 -14.83 5.67 0.29
C LEU A 72 -13.70 6.70 0.26
N VAL A 73 -12.58 6.42 0.94
CA VAL A 73 -11.38 7.24 0.84
C VAL A 73 -10.35 6.47 0.03
N ALA A 74 -9.84 7.11 -1.04
CA ALA A 74 -8.95 6.50 -2.02
C ALA A 74 -7.58 7.17 -2.03
N ASN A 75 -6.52 6.37 -2.17
CA ASN A 75 -5.18 6.88 -2.40
C ASN A 75 -4.98 7.13 -3.90
N THR A 76 -4.82 8.41 -4.29
CA THR A 76 -4.64 8.83 -5.68
C THR A 76 -3.18 8.88 -6.12
N SER A 77 -2.26 8.36 -5.32
CA SER A 77 -0.87 8.21 -5.73
C SER A 77 -0.76 7.28 -6.95
N ALA A 78 -0.07 7.76 -7.98
CA ALA A 78 0.22 6.98 -9.18
C ALA A 78 1.56 6.25 -9.03
N THR A 79 1.60 5.01 -9.47
CA THR A 79 2.80 4.19 -9.49
C THR A 79 3.76 4.70 -10.56
N VAL A 80 5.05 4.80 -10.22
CA VAL A 80 6.12 5.12 -11.15
C VAL A 80 6.96 3.87 -11.44
N PRO A 81 7.61 3.77 -12.60
CA PRO A 81 8.47 2.63 -12.91
C PRO A 81 9.80 2.72 -12.14
N ALA A 82 9.74 2.48 -10.84
CA ALA A 82 10.77 2.80 -9.86
C ALA A 82 12.00 1.87 -9.86
N SER A 83 12.07 0.87 -10.75
CA SER A 83 13.19 -0.06 -10.85
C SER A 83 14.13 0.31 -11.99
N LEU A 84 15.34 0.78 -11.69
CA LEU A 84 16.39 1.17 -12.64
C LEU A 84 17.42 0.05 -12.80
N ALA A 85 17.92 -0.14 -14.02
CA ALA A 85 19.16 -0.89 -14.22
C ALA A 85 20.33 -0.02 -13.74
N CYS A 86 21.31 -0.63 -13.09
CA CYS A 86 22.53 0.07 -12.66
C CYS A 86 23.73 -0.87 -12.65
N GLU A 87 24.91 -0.29 -12.58
CA GLU A 87 26.18 -1.03 -12.49
C GLU A 87 27.02 -0.48 -11.33
N THR A 88 27.69 -1.38 -10.63
CA THR A 88 28.73 -1.05 -9.65
C THR A 88 30.00 -0.56 -10.35
N PRO A 89 30.96 0.10 -9.65
CA PRO A 89 32.23 0.54 -10.23
C PRO A 89 33.08 -0.57 -10.85
N ASP A 90 32.91 -1.81 -10.38
CA ASP A 90 33.60 -3.01 -10.92
C ASP A 90 32.81 -3.67 -12.07
N GLY A 91 31.73 -3.05 -12.53
CA GLY A 91 30.93 -3.49 -13.70
C GLY A 91 29.91 -4.59 -13.37
N ARG A 92 29.60 -4.84 -12.10
CA ARG A 92 28.57 -5.80 -11.72
C ARG A 92 27.17 -5.21 -11.99
N PRO A 93 26.30 -5.88 -12.77
CA PRO A 93 24.94 -5.40 -13.00
C PRO A 93 24.07 -5.62 -11.77
N LEU A 94 23.32 -4.58 -11.39
CA LEU A 94 22.32 -4.59 -10.32
C LEU A 94 21.02 -3.93 -10.80
N ARG A 95 20.00 -4.03 -9.98
CA ARG A 95 18.77 -3.23 -10.07
C ARG A 95 18.74 -2.30 -8.85
N LEU A 96 18.35 -1.04 -9.08
CA LEU A 96 18.16 -0.08 -8.02
C LEU A 96 16.68 0.31 -7.96
N HIS A 97 16.01 -0.02 -6.88
CA HIS A 97 14.63 0.42 -6.62
C HIS A 97 14.66 1.76 -5.90
N VAL A 98 14.07 2.77 -6.51
CA VAL A 98 13.90 4.10 -5.92
C VAL A 98 12.64 4.04 -5.05
N SER A 99 12.81 4.15 -3.72
CA SER A 99 11.71 4.02 -2.75
C SER A 99 11.10 5.38 -2.43
N SER A 100 11.50 6.01 -1.34
CA SER A 100 10.86 7.23 -0.82
C SER A 100 11.84 8.38 -0.77
N PRO A 101 11.40 9.62 -1.04
CA PRO A 101 12.22 10.81 -0.80
C PRO A 101 12.44 11.01 0.70
N LEU A 102 13.60 11.55 1.04
CA LEU A 102 13.96 12.02 2.38
C LEU A 102 14.27 13.53 2.34
N PRO A 103 14.24 14.23 3.49
CA PRO A 103 14.69 15.61 3.53
C PRO A 103 16.12 15.80 3.03
N GLY A 104 16.41 16.93 2.38
CA GLY A 104 17.76 17.30 1.91
C GLY A 104 18.18 16.59 0.61
N ASP A 105 17.24 16.36 -0.29
CA ASP A 105 17.46 15.69 -1.60
C ASP A 105 18.07 14.29 -1.50
N LEU A 106 17.80 13.64 -0.38
CA LEU A 106 18.16 12.25 -0.15
C LEU A 106 17.00 11.31 -0.52
N TRP A 107 17.34 10.06 -0.74
CA TRP A 107 16.40 9.03 -1.14
C TRP A 107 16.62 7.75 -0.34
N LEU A 108 15.54 7.03 -0.04
CA LEU A 108 15.63 5.62 0.29
C LEU A 108 15.67 4.81 -1.00
N MET A 109 16.65 3.92 -1.11
CA MET A 109 16.82 3.05 -2.28
C MET A 109 17.16 1.64 -1.85
N GLU A 110 16.75 0.66 -2.65
CA GLU A 110 17.07 -0.74 -2.46
C GLU A 110 17.91 -1.26 -3.63
N ALA A 111 19.12 -1.76 -3.34
CA ALA A 111 19.91 -2.47 -4.32
C ALA A 111 19.49 -3.95 -4.37
N ARG A 112 19.34 -4.49 -5.59
CA ARG A 112 18.87 -5.85 -5.82
C ARG A 112 19.70 -6.55 -6.89
N GLU A 113 19.83 -7.86 -6.76
CA GLU A 113 20.47 -8.70 -7.79
C GLU A 113 19.42 -9.12 -8.83
N PRO A 114 19.73 -9.00 -10.15
CA PRO A 114 18.89 -9.58 -11.18
C PRO A 114 18.76 -11.09 -11.00
N ALA A 115 17.55 -11.61 -11.00
CA ALA A 115 17.25 -13.05 -10.88
C ALA A 115 16.21 -13.43 -11.94
N GLY A 116 16.68 -13.71 -13.16
CA GLY A 116 15.79 -13.98 -14.29
C GLY A 116 14.88 -12.79 -14.59
N ALA A 117 13.57 -13.04 -14.52
CA ALA A 117 12.56 -12.03 -14.75
C ALA A 117 12.32 -11.09 -13.55
N ALA A 118 12.76 -11.46 -12.34
CA ALA A 118 12.60 -10.70 -11.10
C ALA A 118 13.97 -10.25 -10.55
N SER A 119 14.01 -9.87 -9.29
CA SER A 119 15.24 -9.54 -8.58
C SER A 119 15.15 -10.01 -7.12
N THR A 120 16.30 -10.27 -6.50
CA THR A 120 16.41 -10.62 -5.08
C THR A 120 17.16 -9.52 -4.32
N PRO A 121 16.95 -9.35 -3.01
CA PRO A 121 17.69 -8.39 -2.23
C PRO A 121 19.22 -8.61 -2.35
N PHE A 122 19.97 -7.53 -2.51
CA PHE A 122 21.42 -7.58 -2.51
C PHE A 122 21.92 -7.62 -1.07
N SER A 123 22.68 -8.66 -0.73
CA SER A 123 23.19 -8.89 0.63
C SER A 123 24.59 -8.31 0.90
N GLY A 124 25.26 -7.75 -0.11
CA GLY A 124 26.60 -7.17 0.01
C GLY A 124 26.63 -5.79 0.65
N ASP A 125 27.84 -5.27 0.85
CA ASP A 125 28.05 -3.90 1.29
C ASP A 125 28.30 -2.98 0.09
N LEU A 126 27.56 -1.87 0.05
CA LEU A 126 27.64 -0.82 -0.96
C LEU A 126 27.81 0.56 -0.31
N GLU A 127 28.21 0.63 0.96
CA GLU A 127 28.41 1.92 1.64
C GLU A 127 29.46 2.77 0.92
N GLY A 128 29.12 4.01 0.61
CA GLY A 128 29.95 4.92 -0.17
C GLY A 128 30.06 4.60 -1.66
N CYS A 129 29.41 3.54 -2.13
CA CYS A 129 29.48 3.13 -3.54
C CYS A 129 28.64 4.05 -4.42
N THR A 130 29.19 4.47 -5.56
CA THR A 130 28.47 5.20 -6.61
C THR A 130 28.13 4.25 -7.75
N LEU A 131 26.83 4.00 -7.91
CA LEU A 131 26.30 3.21 -9.00
C LEU A 131 26.11 4.05 -10.24
N THR A 132 26.44 3.50 -11.41
CA THR A 132 26.16 4.11 -12.71
C THR A 132 24.75 3.75 -13.15
N LEU A 133 23.96 4.77 -13.52
CA LEU A 133 22.60 4.65 -14.03
C LEU A 133 22.55 4.96 -15.53
N PRO A 134 21.43 4.67 -16.24
CA PRO A 134 21.25 5.05 -17.63
C PRO A 134 21.49 6.54 -17.87
N ASP A 135 21.86 6.89 -19.10
CA ASP A 135 22.04 8.27 -19.57
C ASP A 135 23.04 9.09 -18.71
N GLY A 136 24.05 8.43 -18.17
CA GLY A 136 25.10 9.06 -17.35
C GLY A 136 24.65 9.48 -15.95
N GLY A 137 23.46 9.09 -15.53
CA GLY A 137 22.99 9.29 -14.15
C GLY A 137 23.84 8.50 -13.15
N THR A 138 23.82 8.94 -11.88
CA THR A 138 24.48 8.21 -10.79
C THR A 138 23.64 8.20 -9.52
N ALA A 139 23.81 7.16 -8.71
CA ALA A 139 23.27 7.07 -7.36
C ALA A 139 24.42 6.68 -6.41
N THR A 140 24.64 7.50 -5.38
CA THR A 140 25.65 7.17 -4.35
C THR A 140 24.93 6.66 -3.10
N LEU A 141 25.18 5.41 -2.73
CA LEU A 141 24.64 4.77 -1.54
C LEU A 141 25.50 5.18 -0.34
N LEU A 142 24.99 6.11 0.46
CA LEU A 142 25.78 6.75 1.53
C LEU A 142 25.98 5.83 2.72
N ARG A 143 24.90 5.22 3.19
CA ARG A 143 24.90 4.24 4.30
C ARG A 143 23.57 3.49 4.34
N ARG A 144 23.52 2.39 5.07
CA ARG A 144 22.27 1.68 5.31
C ARG A 144 21.29 2.54 6.13
N TYR A 145 20.02 2.43 5.80
CA TYR A 145 18.97 3.05 6.60
C TYR A 145 18.84 2.33 7.95
N THR A 146 18.71 3.10 9.03
CA THR A 146 18.63 2.56 10.39
C THR A 146 17.47 1.57 10.51
N GLY A 147 17.76 0.36 10.98
CA GLY A 147 16.76 -0.71 11.17
C GLY A 147 16.43 -1.50 9.90
N SER A 148 17.08 -1.23 8.76
CA SER A 148 16.90 -2.01 7.53
C SER A 148 18.17 -2.76 7.13
N GLN A 149 17.99 -4.02 6.71
CA GLN A 149 19.06 -4.84 6.13
C GLN A 149 19.24 -4.58 4.61
N ARG A 150 18.28 -3.94 3.94
CA ARG A 150 18.21 -3.84 2.48
C ARG A 150 18.15 -2.40 1.95
N LEU A 151 17.64 -1.43 2.74
CA LEU A 151 17.51 -0.05 2.29
C LEU A 151 18.73 0.80 2.58
N TRP A 152 19.00 1.71 1.65
CA TRP A 152 20.12 2.66 1.70
C TRP A 152 19.60 4.09 1.67
N ILE A 153 20.26 4.96 2.43
CA ILE A 153 20.18 6.41 2.22
C ILE A 153 21.12 6.72 1.06
N ALA A 154 20.60 7.40 0.04
CA ALA A 154 21.36 7.67 -1.19
C ALA A 154 21.14 9.11 -1.68
N THR A 155 22.09 9.60 -2.46
CA THR A 155 21.93 10.74 -3.34
C THR A 155 21.70 10.27 -4.77
N LEU A 156 20.95 11.06 -5.54
CA LEU A 156 20.64 10.79 -6.94
C LEU A 156 21.06 11.99 -7.79
N GLN A 157 21.87 11.76 -8.83
CA GLN A 157 22.27 12.77 -9.79
C GLN A 157 21.82 12.31 -11.19
N ILE A 158 20.83 12.99 -11.72
CA ILE A 158 20.19 12.69 -13.00
C ILE A 158 19.91 14.00 -13.76
N GLY A 159 19.87 13.92 -15.08
CA GLY A 159 19.77 15.10 -15.97
C GLY A 159 18.34 15.66 -16.15
N SER A 160 17.32 15.05 -15.55
CA SER A 160 15.91 15.47 -15.69
C SER A 160 15.15 15.23 -14.38
N PRO A 161 13.93 15.77 -14.20
CA PRO A 161 13.08 15.44 -13.07
C PRO A 161 12.89 13.93 -12.91
N LEU A 162 12.85 13.44 -11.66
CA LEU A 162 12.85 12.00 -11.38
C LEU A 162 11.73 11.24 -12.11
N VAL A 163 10.50 11.77 -12.10
CA VAL A 163 9.36 11.09 -12.73
C VAL A 163 9.59 10.91 -14.25
N GLU A 164 10.14 11.92 -14.89
CA GLU A 164 10.48 11.83 -16.34
C GLU A 164 11.63 10.85 -16.58
N TYR A 165 12.64 10.86 -15.72
CA TYR A 165 13.76 9.93 -15.80
C TYR A 165 13.30 8.48 -15.61
N LEU A 166 12.47 8.23 -14.59
CA LEU A 166 11.89 6.91 -14.34
C LEU A 166 11.00 6.45 -15.49
N ALA A 167 10.16 7.34 -16.04
CA ALA A 167 9.30 7.01 -17.19
C ALA A 167 10.11 6.58 -18.42
N ARG A 168 11.33 7.12 -18.60
CA ARG A 168 12.19 6.79 -19.74
C ARG A 168 13.05 5.54 -19.53
N TRP A 169 13.59 5.35 -18.32
CA TRP A 169 14.63 4.35 -18.06
C TRP A 169 14.21 3.28 -17.05
N GLY A 170 13.15 3.54 -16.29
CA GLY A 170 12.65 2.65 -15.26
C GLY A 170 11.76 1.54 -15.79
N ARG A 171 11.52 0.58 -14.91
CA ARG A 171 10.50 -0.47 -15.07
C ARG A 171 9.67 -0.56 -13.78
N PRO A 172 8.43 -1.03 -13.86
CA PRO A 172 7.67 -1.35 -12.64
C PRO A 172 8.46 -2.28 -11.72
N ILE A 173 8.36 -2.06 -10.42
CA ILE A 173 8.89 -3.01 -9.44
C ILE A 173 8.06 -4.29 -9.57
N ARG A 174 8.75 -5.42 -9.59
CA ARG A 174 8.14 -6.73 -9.76
C ARG A 174 8.77 -7.74 -8.81
N TYR A 175 7.94 -8.48 -8.14
CA TYR A 175 8.32 -9.55 -7.24
C TYR A 175 8.34 -10.91 -7.96
N ALA A 176 8.98 -11.90 -7.34
CA ALA A 176 9.24 -13.20 -7.96
C ALA A 176 7.97 -13.98 -8.34
N TYR A 177 6.86 -13.73 -7.67
CA TYR A 177 5.58 -14.37 -7.98
C TYR A 177 4.92 -13.82 -9.26
N VAL A 178 5.27 -12.63 -9.73
CA VAL A 178 4.83 -12.11 -11.04
C VAL A 178 5.80 -12.59 -12.11
N THR A 179 5.38 -13.55 -12.93
CA THR A 179 6.26 -14.29 -13.84
C THR A 179 6.66 -13.53 -15.09
N GLU A 180 5.85 -12.55 -15.54
CA GLU A 180 6.06 -11.77 -16.75
C GLU A 180 6.14 -10.26 -16.48
N GLU A 181 6.72 -9.51 -17.42
CA GLU A 181 6.73 -8.06 -17.37
C GLU A 181 5.39 -7.50 -17.88
N TRP A 182 4.77 -6.66 -17.07
CA TRP A 182 3.55 -5.95 -17.42
C TRP A 182 3.82 -4.45 -17.58
N PRO A 183 3.12 -3.77 -18.49
CA PRO A 183 3.25 -2.32 -18.65
C PRO A 183 2.80 -1.61 -17.37
N ILE A 184 3.30 -0.38 -17.17
CA ILE A 184 2.98 0.42 -15.97
C ILE A 184 1.47 0.59 -15.74
N ASP A 185 0.67 0.59 -16.79
CA ASP A 185 -0.79 0.68 -16.71
C ASP A 185 -1.44 -0.49 -15.96
N ALA A 186 -0.78 -1.66 -15.94
CA ALA A 186 -1.22 -2.80 -15.14
C ALA A 186 -1.09 -2.54 -13.62
N TYR A 187 -0.19 -1.61 -13.25
CA TYR A 187 0.10 -1.22 -11.87
C TYR A 187 -0.53 0.13 -11.48
N GLN A 188 -1.56 0.58 -12.20
CA GLN A 188 -2.27 1.82 -11.91
C GLN A 188 -3.69 1.58 -11.43
N THR A 189 -4.16 2.46 -10.54
CA THR A 189 -5.59 2.58 -10.21
C THR A 189 -6.26 3.55 -11.19
N VAL A 190 -7.58 3.43 -11.35
CA VAL A 190 -8.35 4.29 -12.28
C VAL A 190 -8.38 5.78 -11.86
N TYR A 191 -8.06 6.06 -10.61
CA TYR A 191 -8.04 7.41 -10.03
C TYR A 191 -6.63 7.88 -9.64
N ALA A 192 -5.59 7.23 -10.13
CA ALA A 192 -4.20 7.64 -9.93
C ALA A 192 -3.92 8.96 -10.67
N THR A 193 -3.52 10.01 -9.95
CA THR A 193 -3.27 11.36 -10.50
C THR A 193 -1.93 11.95 -10.09
N GLU A 194 -1.36 11.52 -8.94
CA GLU A 194 -0.17 12.11 -8.33
C GLU A 194 1.02 11.12 -8.40
N PRO A 195 1.94 11.25 -9.39
CA PRO A 195 3.06 10.32 -9.51
C PRO A 195 4.00 10.35 -8.30
N GLY A 196 4.39 9.18 -7.79
CA GLY A 196 5.34 9.12 -6.66
C GLY A 196 5.41 7.79 -5.92
N SER A 197 4.46 6.88 -6.11
CA SER A 197 4.52 5.55 -5.50
C SER A 197 5.50 4.63 -6.21
N ALA A 198 6.43 4.04 -5.47
CA ALA A 198 7.30 2.98 -6.00
C ALA A 198 6.50 1.70 -6.29
N GLU A 199 5.51 1.42 -5.46
CA GLU A 199 4.61 0.28 -5.61
C GLU A 199 3.15 0.72 -5.70
N MET A 200 2.32 -0.11 -6.31
CA MET A 200 0.90 0.20 -6.51
C MET A 200 0.11 0.14 -5.20
N PRO A 201 -0.73 1.13 -4.89
CA PRO A 201 -1.77 1.00 -3.87
C PRO A 201 -2.86 0.01 -4.34
N SER A 202 -2.53 -1.29 -4.31
CA SER A 202 -3.19 -2.36 -5.06
C SER A 202 -4.67 -2.59 -4.70
N ALA A 203 -5.09 -2.25 -3.48
CA ALA A 203 -6.49 -2.34 -3.06
C ALA A 203 -7.46 -1.56 -3.98
N GLY A 204 -6.94 -0.51 -4.63
CA GLY A 204 -7.70 0.31 -5.58
C GLY A 204 -7.69 -0.21 -7.01
N ARG A 205 -6.87 -1.20 -7.34
CA ARG A 205 -6.70 -1.67 -8.72
C ARG A 205 -7.99 -2.18 -9.37
N PRO A 206 -8.87 -2.93 -8.68
CA PRO A 206 -10.07 -3.47 -9.29
C PRO A 206 -11.14 -2.41 -9.64
N PHE A 207 -11.00 -1.17 -9.19
CA PHE A 207 -11.96 -0.14 -9.55
C PHE A 207 -11.94 0.17 -11.04
N THR A 208 -13.14 0.35 -11.58
CA THR A 208 -13.40 0.81 -12.94
C THR A 208 -14.33 2.02 -12.92
N PRO A 209 -14.39 2.82 -13.98
CA PRO A 209 -15.37 3.91 -14.07
C PRO A 209 -16.81 3.45 -13.82
N GLU A 210 -17.16 2.23 -14.26
CA GLU A 210 -18.49 1.66 -14.08
C GLU A 210 -18.80 1.36 -12.62
N VAL A 211 -17.84 0.76 -11.87
CA VAL A 211 -17.99 0.51 -10.43
C VAL A 211 -18.14 1.84 -9.67
N ILE A 212 -17.30 2.83 -9.99
CA ILE A 212 -17.39 4.17 -9.38
C ILE A 212 -18.74 4.82 -9.68
N THR A 213 -19.20 4.79 -10.93
CA THR A 213 -20.49 5.33 -11.33
C THR A 213 -21.63 4.65 -10.58
N SER A 214 -21.59 3.33 -10.44
CA SER A 214 -22.58 2.56 -9.67
C SER A 214 -22.62 2.96 -8.20
N LEU A 215 -21.46 3.19 -7.58
CA LEU A 215 -21.32 3.65 -6.19
C LEU A 215 -21.94 5.05 -6.02
N VAL A 216 -21.56 6.00 -6.87
CA VAL A 216 -22.07 7.37 -6.84
C VAL A 216 -23.59 7.42 -7.07
N ALA A 217 -24.10 6.63 -8.03
CA ALA A 217 -25.53 6.52 -8.29
C ALA A 217 -26.33 5.97 -7.09
N ARG A 218 -25.67 5.25 -6.17
CA ARG A 218 -26.27 4.75 -4.92
C ARG A 218 -26.11 5.71 -3.74
N GLY A 219 -25.51 6.88 -3.95
CA GLY A 219 -25.29 7.88 -2.90
C GLY A 219 -24.05 7.62 -2.05
N VAL A 220 -23.13 6.76 -2.52
CA VAL A 220 -21.82 6.57 -1.92
C VAL A 220 -20.86 7.62 -2.47
N SER A 221 -20.10 8.27 -1.59
CA SER A 221 -19.14 9.32 -1.96
C SER A 221 -17.71 8.79 -2.03
N LEU A 222 -16.84 9.45 -2.84
CA LEU A 222 -15.40 9.23 -2.86
C LEU A 222 -14.66 10.49 -2.43
N ALA A 223 -13.58 10.34 -1.62
CA ALA A 223 -12.68 11.41 -1.27
C ALA A 223 -11.21 10.97 -1.52
N PRO A 224 -10.37 11.82 -2.13
CA PRO A 224 -8.98 11.49 -2.40
C PRO A 224 -8.06 11.85 -1.23
N LEU A 225 -7.00 11.10 -1.06
CA LEU A 225 -5.78 11.52 -0.36
C LEU A 225 -4.57 10.99 -1.12
N VAL A 226 -3.38 11.40 -0.74
CA VAL A 226 -2.12 10.90 -1.28
C VAL A 226 -1.31 10.25 -0.16
N LEU A 227 -0.81 9.06 -0.41
CA LEU A 227 0.33 8.48 0.29
C LEU A 227 1.18 7.78 -0.76
N HIS A 228 2.41 8.27 -0.94
CA HIS A 228 3.36 7.65 -1.86
C HIS A 228 4.00 6.44 -1.18
N THR A 229 3.67 5.25 -1.68
CA THR A 229 4.23 4.00 -1.17
C THR A 229 5.69 3.85 -1.57
N GLY A 230 6.53 3.50 -0.60
CA GLY A 230 7.89 3.07 -0.87
C GLY A 230 7.96 1.64 -1.37
N VAL A 231 9.15 1.04 -1.25
CA VAL A 231 9.37 -0.39 -1.49
C VAL A 231 8.87 -1.17 -0.28
N SER A 232 7.96 -2.13 -0.49
CA SER A 232 7.38 -2.93 0.60
C SER A 232 8.41 -3.74 1.36
N SER A 233 8.17 -3.89 2.67
CA SER A 233 8.88 -4.87 3.48
C SER A 233 8.41 -6.27 3.11
N LEU A 234 9.32 -7.10 2.60
CA LEU A 234 9.08 -8.51 2.34
C LEU A 234 9.35 -9.39 3.58
N GLU A 235 9.92 -8.80 4.62
CA GLU A 235 10.32 -9.51 5.84
C GLU A 235 9.41 -9.06 6.99
N GLY A 236 8.76 -10.01 7.65
CA GLY A 236 7.72 -9.79 8.66
C GLY A 236 8.14 -8.96 9.88
N ASP A 237 9.44 -8.74 10.07
CA ASP A 237 10.00 -7.98 11.19
C ASP A 237 10.33 -6.51 10.82
N GLU A 238 10.21 -6.14 9.54
CA GLU A 238 10.52 -4.78 9.09
C GLU A 238 9.31 -3.86 9.29
N ARG A 239 9.50 -2.79 10.06
CA ARG A 239 8.47 -1.75 10.23
C ARG A 239 8.24 -1.00 8.93
N PRO A 240 7.01 -0.52 8.68
CA PRO A 240 6.77 0.41 7.58
C PRO A 240 7.70 1.62 7.70
N TYR A 241 8.34 1.97 6.60
CA TYR A 241 9.19 3.17 6.53
C TYR A 241 8.35 4.43 6.48
N PRO A 242 8.93 5.60 6.86
CA PRO A 242 8.27 6.87 6.66
C PRO A 242 7.93 7.09 5.17
N GLU A 243 6.68 7.38 4.89
CA GLU A 243 6.16 7.61 3.55
C GLU A 243 5.49 8.98 3.46
N PRO A 244 5.72 9.72 2.36
CA PRO A 244 5.09 11.02 2.16
C PRO A 244 3.58 10.88 2.03
N TYR A 245 2.82 11.72 2.73
CA TYR A 245 1.37 11.73 2.64
C TYR A 245 0.81 13.16 2.54
N SER A 246 -0.42 13.27 2.06
CA SER A 246 -1.23 14.49 2.08
C SER A 246 -2.70 14.14 2.22
N VAL A 247 -3.32 14.65 3.29
CA VAL A 247 -4.77 14.59 3.52
C VAL A 247 -5.33 16.01 3.26
N PRO A 248 -6.05 16.23 2.15
CA PRO A 248 -6.64 17.52 1.83
C PRO A 248 -7.68 17.96 2.86
N ILE A 249 -7.85 19.28 3.02
CA ILE A 249 -8.85 19.86 3.93
C ILE A 249 -10.28 19.38 3.61
N ASP A 250 -10.61 19.23 2.33
CA ASP A 250 -11.92 18.76 1.90
C ASP A 250 -12.14 17.29 2.27
N THR A 251 -11.10 16.46 2.14
CA THR A 251 -11.18 15.06 2.55
C THR A 251 -11.35 14.92 4.06
N ALA A 252 -10.56 15.64 4.86
CA ALA A 252 -10.70 15.63 6.32
C ALA A 252 -12.11 16.08 6.75
N ARG A 253 -12.63 17.19 6.18
CA ARG A 253 -13.99 17.67 6.42
C ARG A 253 -15.03 16.62 6.10
N ARG A 254 -14.98 15.98 4.91
CA ARG A 254 -15.93 14.96 4.47
C ARG A 254 -15.90 13.72 5.34
N VAL A 255 -14.74 13.28 5.81
CA VAL A 255 -14.61 12.16 6.78
C VAL A 255 -15.38 12.50 8.06
N ASN A 256 -15.16 13.69 8.64
CA ASN A 256 -15.81 14.10 9.87
C ASN A 256 -17.34 14.29 9.68
N GLU A 257 -17.78 14.88 8.57
CA GLU A 257 -19.20 15.06 8.23
C GLU A 257 -19.91 13.71 8.04
N THR A 258 -19.29 12.76 7.34
CA THR A 258 -19.82 11.41 7.13
C THR A 258 -20.06 10.73 8.47
N ARG A 259 -19.06 10.73 9.37
CA ARG A 259 -19.18 10.12 10.70
C ARG A 259 -20.22 10.84 11.57
N GLY A 260 -20.23 12.17 11.54
CA GLY A 260 -21.23 12.98 12.26
C GLY A 260 -22.67 12.74 11.79
N ALA A 261 -22.86 12.33 10.54
CA ALA A 261 -24.17 11.97 9.97
C ALA A 261 -24.53 10.47 10.17
N GLY A 262 -23.67 9.67 10.80
CA GLY A 262 -23.88 8.23 11.00
C GLY A 262 -23.57 7.37 9.77
N GLY A 263 -22.90 7.92 8.75
CA GLY A 263 -22.36 7.17 7.61
C GLY A 263 -21.02 6.52 7.96
N ARG A 264 -20.60 5.54 7.16
CA ARG A 264 -19.34 4.80 7.34
C ARG A 264 -18.23 5.40 6.50
N VAL A 265 -17.03 5.45 7.06
CA VAL A 265 -15.77 5.76 6.35
C VAL A 265 -15.04 4.46 6.04
N ILE A 266 -14.90 4.14 4.76
CA ILE A 266 -14.24 2.92 4.30
C ILE A 266 -12.94 3.31 3.59
N ALA A 267 -11.81 2.85 4.12
CA ALA A 267 -10.50 3.04 3.52
C ALA A 267 -10.29 2.08 2.33
N ILE A 268 -9.78 2.58 1.22
CA ILE A 268 -9.29 1.74 0.11
C ILE A 268 -7.78 1.57 0.28
N GLY A 269 -7.38 0.47 0.91
CA GLY A 269 -6.00 0.10 1.21
C GLY A 269 -5.51 0.54 2.59
N THR A 270 -4.51 -0.19 3.09
CA THR A 270 -3.84 0.09 4.36
C THR A 270 -3.13 1.44 4.37
N THR A 271 -2.70 1.92 3.21
CA THR A 271 -2.10 3.26 3.02
C THR A 271 -3.07 4.38 3.41
N VAL A 272 -4.35 4.23 3.07
CA VAL A 272 -5.39 5.21 3.45
C VAL A 272 -5.61 5.20 4.97
N VAL A 273 -5.65 4.02 5.59
CA VAL A 273 -5.74 3.91 7.05
C VAL A 273 -4.57 4.65 7.70
N ARG A 274 -3.33 4.38 7.28
CA ARG A 274 -2.14 5.04 7.83
C ARG A 274 -2.18 6.56 7.69
N ALA A 275 -2.53 7.07 6.51
CA ALA A 275 -2.62 8.50 6.27
C ALA A 275 -3.68 9.18 7.15
N LEU A 276 -4.86 8.59 7.29
CA LEU A 276 -5.92 9.13 8.12
C LEU A 276 -5.56 9.06 9.61
N GLU A 277 -5.03 7.94 10.11
CA GLU A 277 -4.61 7.80 11.51
C GLU A 277 -3.50 8.79 11.89
N THR A 278 -2.60 9.14 10.94
CA THR A 278 -1.55 10.14 11.18
C THR A 278 -2.11 11.51 11.53
N VAL A 279 -3.27 11.86 11.01
CA VAL A 279 -3.89 13.19 11.18
C VAL A 279 -5.14 13.18 12.06
N THR A 280 -5.42 12.04 12.70
CA THR A 280 -6.57 11.89 13.60
C THR A 280 -6.16 12.19 15.03
N ASP A 281 -6.89 13.09 15.69
CA ASP A 281 -6.65 13.41 17.10
C ASP A 281 -7.26 12.39 18.07
N SER A 282 -6.99 12.54 19.35
CA SER A 282 -7.49 11.66 20.41
C SER A 282 -9.02 11.69 20.58
N ALA A 283 -9.69 12.69 20.03
CA ALA A 283 -11.16 12.77 19.99
C ALA A 283 -11.74 12.06 18.76
N GLY A 284 -10.89 11.53 17.87
CA GLY A 284 -11.29 10.87 16.63
C GLY A 284 -11.61 11.84 15.49
N THR A 285 -11.22 13.11 15.59
CA THR A 285 -11.39 14.11 14.53
C THR A 285 -10.22 14.05 13.56
N VAL A 286 -10.52 13.94 12.27
CA VAL A 286 -9.52 13.95 11.21
C VAL A 286 -9.20 15.39 10.82
N HIS A 287 -7.92 15.75 10.82
CA HIS A 287 -7.42 17.07 10.41
C HIS A 287 -6.76 17.02 9.03
N PRO A 288 -6.72 18.12 8.28
CA PRO A 288 -5.87 18.19 7.09
C PRO A 288 -4.41 18.18 7.50
N GLY A 289 -3.55 17.57 6.69
CA GLY A 289 -2.12 17.54 6.96
C GLY A 289 -1.33 16.96 5.80
N ALA A 290 -0.03 17.29 5.77
CA ALA A 290 0.92 16.72 4.82
C ALA A 290 2.29 16.60 5.49
N GLY A 291 3.05 15.59 5.10
CA GLY A 291 4.38 15.30 5.67
C GLY A 291 4.79 13.87 5.41
N TRP A 292 5.48 13.27 6.36
CA TRP A 292 5.84 11.85 6.36
C TRP A 292 5.09 11.13 7.47
N THR A 293 4.52 9.98 7.18
CA THR A 293 3.90 9.10 8.18
C THR A 293 4.82 7.94 8.51
N ASP A 294 5.12 7.77 9.78
CA ASP A 294 5.75 6.59 10.38
C ASP A 294 4.75 5.79 11.23
N VAL A 295 3.48 6.11 11.15
CA VAL A 295 2.43 5.47 11.93
C VAL A 295 2.35 3.98 11.61
N VAL A 296 2.46 3.17 12.66
CA VAL A 296 2.23 1.74 12.64
C VAL A 296 0.89 1.48 13.33
N VAL A 297 -0.11 1.11 12.55
CA VAL A 297 -1.43 0.74 13.08
C VAL A 297 -1.37 -0.70 13.55
N THR A 298 -1.66 -0.94 14.83
CA THR A 298 -1.56 -2.26 15.46
C THR A 298 -2.90 -2.65 16.11
N PRO A 299 -3.11 -3.93 16.43
CA PRO A 299 -4.32 -4.39 17.12
C PRO A 299 -4.57 -3.72 18.47
N GLN A 300 -3.51 -3.29 19.16
CA GLN A 300 -3.58 -2.55 20.44
C GLN A 300 -4.04 -1.11 20.24
N HIS A 301 -3.84 -0.57 19.05
CA HIS A 301 -4.27 0.77 18.67
C HIS A 301 -5.31 0.68 17.55
N ARG A 302 -6.58 0.48 17.95
CA ARG A 302 -7.68 0.37 16.98
C ARG A 302 -7.73 1.60 16.09
N ALA A 303 -7.81 1.35 14.78
CA ALA A 303 -7.99 2.44 13.82
C ALA A 303 -9.26 3.25 14.17
N ALA A 304 -9.06 4.55 14.45
CA ALA A 304 -10.11 5.45 14.93
C ALA A 304 -10.85 6.16 13.78
N ALA A 305 -10.15 6.35 12.65
CA ALA A 305 -10.66 7.16 11.52
C ALA A 305 -11.57 6.39 10.56
N VAL A 306 -11.61 5.04 10.62
CA VAL A 306 -12.29 4.23 9.61
C VAL A 306 -13.23 3.19 10.23
N ASP A 307 -14.34 2.93 9.53
CA ASP A 307 -15.38 1.97 9.89
C ASP A 307 -15.31 0.72 9.02
N GLY A 308 -14.47 0.72 8.00
CA GLY A 308 -14.20 -0.42 7.15
C GLY A 308 -12.92 -0.26 6.34
N LEU A 309 -12.47 -1.37 5.76
CA LEU A 309 -11.26 -1.45 4.96
C LEU A 309 -11.52 -2.36 3.75
N LEU A 310 -11.31 -1.82 2.56
CA LEU A 310 -11.17 -2.60 1.33
C LEU A 310 -9.68 -2.84 1.08
N THR A 311 -9.25 -4.09 0.94
CA THR A 311 -7.85 -4.48 0.80
C THR A 311 -7.70 -5.68 -0.14
N GLY A 312 -6.47 -6.07 -0.45
CA GLY A 312 -6.14 -7.38 -1.00
C GLY A 312 -5.92 -8.43 0.09
N PHE A 313 -5.46 -9.61 -0.29
CA PHE A 313 -4.95 -10.62 0.63
C PHE A 313 -3.43 -10.51 0.71
N HIS A 314 -2.92 -10.56 1.94
CA HIS A 314 -1.51 -10.36 2.28
C HIS A 314 -0.93 -11.59 2.99
N GLU A 315 0.39 -11.74 2.90
CA GLU A 315 1.11 -12.74 3.65
C GLU A 315 0.81 -12.64 5.17
N PRO A 316 0.54 -13.75 5.85
CA PRO A 316 0.20 -13.75 7.28
C PRO A 316 1.25 -13.11 8.20
N ALA A 317 2.53 -13.13 7.79
CA ALA A 317 3.64 -12.52 8.54
C ALA A 317 3.87 -11.03 8.19
N SER A 318 3.12 -10.45 7.25
CA SER A 318 3.34 -9.07 6.83
C SER A 318 2.80 -8.04 7.84
N SER A 319 3.43 -6.87 7.89
CA SER A 319 2.96 -5.73 8.72
C SER A 319 1.55 -5.24 8.33
N HIS A 320 1.08 -5.54 7.12
CA HIS A 320 -0.30 -5.27 6.69
C HIS A 320 -1.33 -5.96 7.58
N MET A 321 -1.00 -7.15 8.09
CA MET A 321 -1.92 -7.93 8.94
C MET A 321 -2.24 -7.22 10.24
N TRP A 322 -1.35 -6.40 10.78
CA TRP A 322 -1.65 -5.58 11.96
C TRP A 322 -2.78 -4.58 11.69
N VAL A 323 -2.74 -3.91 10.53
CA VAL A 323 -3.79 -2.97 10.11
C VAL A 323 -5.12 -3.68 9.92
N LEU A 324 -5.10 -4.86 9.27
CA LEU A 324 -6.30 -5.66 9.06
C LEU A 324 -6.90 -6.12 10.40
N GLU A 325 -6.07 -6.60 11.34
CA GLU A 325 -6.50 -7.01 12.68
C GLU A 325 -7.04 -5.82 13.50
N ALA A 326 -6.40 -4.65 13.39
CA ALA A 326 -6.88 -3.42 14.05
C ALA A 326 -8.28 -2.99 13.57
N VAL A 327 -8.62 -3.30 12.32
CA VAL A 327 -9.94 -3.00 11.74
C VAL A 327 -10.94 -4.13 11.99
N ALA A 328 -10.57 -5.37 11.68
CA ALA A 328 -11.46 -6.54 11.72
C ALA A 328 -11.67 -7.13 13.12
N GLY A 329 -10.63 -7.06 13.95
CA GLY A 329 -10.46 -7.94 15.11
C GLY A 329 -9.95 -9.33 14.69
N ARG A 330 -9.22 -9.98 15.60
CA ARG A 330 -8.52 -11.25 15.35
C ARG A 330 -9.44 -12.36 14.85
N ASP A 331 -10.52 -12.62 15.54
CA ASP A 331 -11.41 -13.75 15.24
C ASP A 331 -12.08 -13.63 13.87
N ALA A 332 -12.51 -12.41 13.50
CA ALA A 332 -13.11 -12.17 12.19
C ALA A 332 -12.08 -12.32 11.06
N LEU A 333 -10.86 -11.82 11.28
CA LEU A 333 -9.77 -11.94 10.33
C LEU A 333 -9.34 -13.40 10.14
N GLN A 334 -9.23 -14.17 11.21
CA GLN A 334 -8.88 -15.61 11.14
C GLN A 334 -9.93 -16.40 10.36
N ARG A 335 -11.23 -16.18 10.60
CA ARG A 335 -12.30 -16.80 9.81
C ARG A 335 -12.22 -16.42 8.34
N ALA A 336 -11.96 -15.13 8.05
CA ALA A 336 -11.84 -14.65 6.67
C ALA A 336 -10.68 -15.33 5.93
N TYR A 337 -9.51 -15.43 6.55
CA TYR A 337 -8.35 -16.06 5.94
C TYR A 337 -8.51 -17.58 5.79
N ALA A 338 -9.15 -18.26 6.74
CA ALA A 338 -9.50 -19.68 6.60
C ALA A 338 -10.43 -19.88 5.40
N ALA A 339 -11.49 -19.07 5.26
CA ALA A 339 -12.40 -19.13 4.12
C ALA A 339 -11.70 -18.74 2.80
N ALA A 340 -10.79 -17.78 2.82
CA ALA A 340 -10.00 -17.40 1.63
C ALA A 340 -9.14 -18.58 1.14
N HIS A 341 -8.50 -19.29 2.06
CA HIS A 341 -7.72 -20.48 1.74
C HIS A 341 -8.62 -21.61 1.20
N GLU A 342 -9.72 -21.93 1.86
CA GLU A 342 -10.67 -22.98 1.43
C GLU A 342 -11.20 -22.73 0.02
N HIS A 343 -11.46 -21.47 -0.32
CA HIS A 343 -12.01 -21.07 -1.62
C HIS A 343 -10.94 -20.70 -2.64
N GLY A 344 -9.65 -20.80 -2.31
CA GLY A 344 -8.53 -20.52 -3.22
C GLY A 344 -8.51 -19.06 -3.70
N TYR A 345 -8.70 -18.08 -2.79
CA TYR A 345 -8.54 -16.66 -3.12
C TYR A 345 -7.10 -16.34 -3.49
N ARG A 346 -6.93 -15.53 -4.55
CA ARG A 346 -5.60 -15.10 -5.02
C ARG A 346 -5.09 -13.91 -4.25
N TRP A 347 -3.78 -13.88 -4.01
CA TRP A 347 -3.10 -12.91 -3.17
C TRP A 347 -2.31 -11.90 -4.01
N HIS A 348 -1.78 -10.88 -3.34
CA HIS A 348 -0.93 -9.81 -3.87
C HIS A 348 -1.63 -8.84 -4.83
N GLU A 349 -0.84 -8.05 -5.58
CA GLU A 349 -1.30 -6.86 -6.31
C GLU A 349 -2.31 -7.14 -7.44
N PHE A 350 -2.32 -8.35 -7.99
CA PHE A 350 -3.28 -8.77 -9.02
C PHE A 350 -4.35 -9.72 -8.49
N GLY A 351 -4.35 -9.93 -7.19
CA GLY A 351 -5.22 -10.87 -6.52
C GLY A 351 -6.66 -10.42 -6.33
N ASP A 352 -7.35 -11.18 -5.50
CA ASP A 352 -8.73 -10.92 -5.12
C ASP A 352 -8.83 -9.86 -4.02
N SER A 353 -10.02 -9.34 -3.78
CA SER A 353 -10.28 -8.27 -2.82
C SER A 353 -11.01 -8.77 -1.58
N HIS A 354 -10.77 -8.08 -0.46
CA HIS A 354 -11.40 -8.32 0.82
C HIS A 354 -11.98 -7.00 1.38
N LEU A 355 -13.30 -6.93 1.54
CA LEU A 355 -13.99 -5.85 2.23
C LEU A 355 -14.25 -6.25 3.67
N ILE A 356 -13.65 -5.55 4.60
CA ILE A 356 -13.84 -5.69 6.04
C ILE A 356 -14.75 -4.55 6.50
N LEU A 357 -15.89 -4.88 7.10
CA LEU A 357 -16.81 -3.89 7.68
C LEU A 357 -16.90 -4.12 9.19
N ARG A 358 -16.87 -3.04 9.97
CA ARG A 358 -17.15 -3.07 11.40
C ARG A 358 -18.65 -3.12 11.66
N ASP A 359 -19.07 -3.62 12.81
CA ASP A 359 -20.45 -3.39 13.28
C ASP A 359 -20.61 -1.90 13.60
N HIS A 360 -21.63 -1.31 13.01
CA HIS A 360 -22.18 -0.07 13.52
C HIS A 360 -23.13 -0.43 14.65
N GLY A 361 -22.67 -0.23 15.89
CA GLY A 361 -23.52 -0.29 17.08
C GLY A 361 -24.48 0.91 17.09
#